data_09975d70c8831707dcb31162abd04c61
#
_entry.id   09975d70c8831707dcb31162abd04c61
#
_cell.length_a   1.000
_cell.length_b   1.000
_cell.length_c   1.000
_cell.angle_alpha   90.00
_cell.angle_beta   90.00
_cell.angle_gamma   90.00
#
_symmetry.space_group_name_H-M   'P 1'
#
loop_
_entity.id
_entity.type
_entity.pdbx_description
1 polymer ?
#
loop_
_entity_poly.entity_id
_entity_poly.type
_entity_poly.pdbx_seq_one_letter_code
_entity_poly.pdbx_strand_id
1 'polypeptide(L)'
;MEKIRLGIVGYGNIGRGVAQAIRMNPDMELVAFFSRRDPALVELDPADAGTPVYAAKDAANYQDQIDVMLLCGGSATDLPQQGPEYAKLFHTVDSFDTHARIPEYFAAMDQAARESGHLNLISCGWDPGLFSMIRLLAGACLPQGNDYTFWGDGVSQGHSDAIRRVPGVAYAIQYTRPYP
;
A
#
# COMPACT_ATOMS: atom_id res chain seq x y z
N MET A 1 -1.91 24.10 12.51
CA MET A 1 -1.64 22.71 12.93
C MET A 1 -0.46 22.24 12.12
N GLU A 2 0.52 21.63 12.73
CA GLU A 2 1.66 21.04 12.02
C GLU A 2 1.15 19.88 11.17
N LYS A 3 1.62 19.79 9.94
CA LYS A 3 1.19 18.72 9.03
C LYS A 3 1.94 17.43 9.31
N ILE A 4 1.29 16.29 9.07
CA ILE A 4 1.93 14.99 9.08
C ILE A 4 2.78 14.88 7.81
N ARG A 5 4.08 14.68 7.98
CA ARG A 5 5.06 14.57 6.89
C ARG A 5 5.16 13.12 6.41
N LEU A 6 4.85 12.91 5.14
CA LEU A 6 4.70 11.57 4.56
C LEU A 6 5.76 11.31 3.50
N GLY A 7 6.32 10.10 3.52
CA GLY A 7 7.12 9.54 2.45
C GLY A 7 6.39 8.40 1.77
N ILE A 8 6.59 8.21 0.48
CA ILE A 8 6.00 7.09 -0.27
C ILE A 8 7.11 6.23 -0.87
N VAL A 9 7.11 4.93 -0.55
CA VAL A 9 7.98 3.94 -1.20
C VAL A 9 7.24 3.27 -2.34
N GLY A 10 7.68 3.55 -3.56
CA GLY A 10 7.08 3.04 -4.79
C GLY A 10 6.10 4.00 -5.46
N TYR A 11 6.37 4.32 -6.72
CA TYR A 11 5.53 5.17 -7.57
C TYR A 11 4.83 4.34 -8.65
N GLY A 12 4.00 3.38 -8.19
CA GLY A 12 3.09 2.60 -9.01
C GLY A 12 1.65 3.11 -8.88
N ASN A 13 0.68 2.30 -9.26
CA ASN A 13 -0.74 2.67 -9.16
C ASN A 13 -1.15 3.06 -7.73
N ILE A 14 -0.70 2.29 -6.73
CA ILE A 14 -1.00 2.60 -5.32
C ILE A 14 -0.32 3.91 -4.91
N GLY A 15 0.98 4.07 -5.19
CA GLY A 15 1.72 5.28 -4.81
C GLY A 15 1.14 6.55 -5.42
N ARG A 16 0.71 6.52 -6.69
CA ARG A 16 0.01 7.63 -7.36
C ARG A 16 -1.34 7.94 -6.70
N GLY A 17 -2.14 6.92 -6.41
CA GLY A 17 -3.42 7.10 -5.72
C GLY A 17 -3.26 7.68 -4.31
N VAL A 18 -2.26 7.21 -3.58
CA VAL A 18 -1.93 7.73 -2.24
C VAL A 18 -1.44 9.17 -2.31
N ALA A 19 -0.57 9.53 -3.27
CA ALA A 19 -0.13 10.91 -3.47
C ALA A 19 -1.31 11.84 -3.77
N GLN A 20 -2.26 11.39 -4.60
CA GLN A 20 -3.48 12.15 -4.85
C GLN A 20 -4.31 12.34 -3.57
N ALA A 21 -4.47 11.31 -2.75
CA ALA A 21 -5.20 11.37 -1.49
C ALA A 21 -4.54 12.35 -0.50
N ILE A 22 -3.21 12.34 -0.39
CA ILE A 22 -2.47 13.27 0.48
C ILE A 22 -2.76 14.71 0.07
N ARG A 23 -2.75 15.05 -1.21
CA ARG A 23 -3.05 16.41 -1.70
C ARG A 23 -4.46 16.89 -1.34
N MET A 24 -5.40 15.98 -1.12
CA MET A 24 -6.77 16.31 -0.73
C MET A 24 -6.95 16.48 0.79
N ASN A 25 -5.94 16.14 1.58
CA ASN A 25 -5.97 16.25 3.03
C ASN A 25 -5.11 17.43 3.50
N PRO A 26 -5.70 18.46 4.11
CA PRO A 26 -4.99 19.70 4.47
C PRO A 26 -4.00 19.53 5.64
N ASP A 27 -4.12 18.47 6.41
CA ASP A 27 -3.29 18.11 7.55
C ASP A 27 -2.08 17.21 7.19
N MET A 28 -1.91 16.90 5.90
CA MET A 28 -0.86 16.05 5.39
C MET A 28 0.02 16.80 4.38
N GLU A 29 1.27 16.37 4.26
CA GLU A 29 2.17 16.81 3.19
C GLU A 29 3.08 15.66 2.72
N LEU A 30 3.26 15.57 1.41
CA LEU A 30 4.15 14.62 0.80
C LEU A 30 5.55 15.22 0.70
N VAL A 31 6.51 14.65 1.42
CA VAL A 31 7.90 15.09 1.46
C VAL A 31 8.68 14.54 0.26
N ALA A 32 8.57 13.23 -0.02
CA ALA A 32 9.33 12.59 -1.08
C ALA A 32 8.75 11.25 -1.51
N PHE A 33 9.13 10.84 -2.72
CA PHE A 33 9.03 9.46 -3.19
C PHE A 33 10.37 8.73 -3.05
N PHE A 34 10.31 7.45 -2.77
CA PHE A 34 11.47 6.56 -2.71
C PHE A 34 11.32 5.43 -3.72
N SER A 35 12.31 5.27 -4.60
CA SER A 35 12.27 4.32 -5.70
C SER A 35 13.44 3.33 -5.64
N ARG A 36 13.15 2.05 -5.94
CA ARG A 36 14.20 1.04 -6.19
C ARG A 36 14.82 1.18 -7.58
N ARG A 37 14.06 1.75 -8.52
CA ARG A 37 14.59 2.14 -9.83
C ARG A 37 15.40 3.41 -9.68
N ASP A 38 16.24 3.68 -10.66
CA ASP A 38 16.95 4.96 -10.72
C ASP A 38 15.93 6.11 -10.58
N PRO A 39 16.09 6.98 -9.58
CA PRO A 39 15.21 8.14 -9.39
C PRO A 39 15.03 9.01 -10.62
N ALA A 40 16.08 9.15 -11.44
CA ALA A 40 16.05 9.94 -12.66
C ALA A 40 15.14 9.34 -13.76
N LEU A 41 14.81 8.07 -13.66
CA LEU A 41 13.95 7.35 -14.60
C LEU A 41 12.50 7.22 -14.11
N VAL A 42 12.15 7.83 -12.99
CA VAL A 42 10.79 7.82 -12.47
C VAL A 42 9.99 8.98 -13.09
N GLU A 43 9.10 8.64 -13.99
CA GLU A 43 8.20 9.61 -14.61
C GLU A 43 7.05 9.92 -13.62
N LEU A 44 7.06 11.15 -13.10
CA LEU A 44 6.01 11.63 -12.20
C LEU A 44 4.84 12.23 -13.02
N ASP A 45 3.64 12.05 -12.49
CA ASP A 45 2.48 12.78 -12.99
C ASP A 45 2.68 14.30 -12.82
N PRO A 46 2.10 15.15 -13.68
CA PRO A 46 2.27 16.59 -13.59
C PRO A 46 1.93 17.18 -12.21
N ALA A 47 0.97 16.57 -11.51
CA ALA A 47 0.58 17.00 -10.17
C ALA A 47 1.63 16.65 -9.09
N ASP A 48 2.55 15.76 -9.37
CA ASP A 48 3.62 15.32 -8.46
C ASP A 48 5.00 15.84 -8.87
N ALA A 49 5.10 16.57 -10.01
CA ALA A 49 6.37 16.98 -10.61
C ALA A 49 7.27 17.83 -9.69
N GLY A 50 6.71 18.45 -8.66
CA GLY A 50 7.47 19.21 -7.65
C GLY A 50 7.99 18.38 -6.48
N THR A 51 7.60 17.10 -6.38
CA THR A 51 8.01 16.24 -5.27
C THR A 51 9.31 15.52 -5.60
N PRO A 52 10.34 15.57 -4.74
CA PRO A 52 11.61 14.91 -4.99
C PRO A 52 11.46 13.38 -5.00
N VAL A 53 12.27 12.72 -5.83
CA VAL A 53 12.40 11.27 -5.87
C VAL A 53 13.81 10.90 -5.44
N TYR A 54 13.91 10.02 -4.46
CA TYR A 54 15.19 9.51 -3.94
C TYR A 54 15.31 8.00 -4.13
N ALA A 55 16.52 7.48 -4.03
CA ALA A 55 16.72 6.04 -4.04
C ALA A 55 16.20 5.42 -2.74
N ALA A 56 15.51 4.29 -2.84
CA ALA A 56 14.92 3.60 -1.69
C ALA A 56 15.95 3.26 -0.59
N LYS A 57 17.18 2.96 -0.98
CA LYS A 57 18.30 2.67 -0.06
C LYS A 57 18.71 3.86 0.80
N ASP A 58 18.39 5.08 0.36
CA ASP A 58 18.79 6.32 1.05
C ASP A 58 17.71 6.81 2.02
N ALA A 59 16.59 6.11 2.15
CA ALA A 59 15.45 6.51 2.98
C ALA A 59 15.82 6.77 4.45
N ALA A 60 16.78 6.01 5.00
CA ALA A 60 17.25 6.18 6.38
C ALA A 60 17.80 7.60 6.67
N ASN A 61 18.22 8.35 5.64
CA ASN A 61 18.72 9.72 5.77
C ASN A 61 17.62 10.76 6.00
N TYR A 62 16.34 10.34 5.92
CA TYR A 62 15.16 11.22 5.98
C TYR A 62 14.31 11.02 7.22
N GLN A 63 14.80 10.30 8.25
CA GLN A 63 14.05 9.99 9.46
C GLN A 63 13.56 11.25 10.20
N ASP A 64 14.35 12.31 10.21
CA ASP A 64 13.96 13.58 10.84
C ASP A 64 12.98 14.42 10.01
N GLN A 65 12.75 14.04 8.74
CA GLN A 65 11.92 14.78 7.80
C GLN A 65 10.58 14.10 7.52
N ILE A 66 10.43 12.82 7.85
CA ILE A 66 9.26 11.99 7.54
C ILE A 66 8.72 11.38 8.83
N ASP A 67 7.47 11.64 9.12
CA ASP A 67 6.78 11.07 10.28
C ASP A 67 6.25 9.66 9.98
N VAL A 68 5.70 9.45 8.78
CA VAL A 68 5.14 8.15 8.37
C VAL A 68 5.57 7.79 6.95
N MET A 69 6.02 6.57 6.76
CA MET A 69 6.39 6.01 5.47
C MET A 69 5.26 5.10 4.94
N LEU A 70 4.74 5.43 3.76
CA LEU A 70 3.67 4.68 3.09
C LEU A 70 4.30 3.70 2.11
N LEU A 71 4.15 2.40 2.38
CA LEU A 71 4.78 1.33 1.61
C LEU A 71 3.84 0.85 0.51
N CYS A 72 4.08 1.32 -0.71
CA CYS A 72 3.26 1.06 -1.89
C CYS A 72 3.89 0.02 -2.85
N GLY A 73 4.72 -0.85 -2.31
CA GLY A 73 5.34 -1.97 -3.03
C GLY A 73 4.38 -3.13 -3.28
N GLY A 74 4.83 -4.10 -4.08
CA GLY A 74 4.06 -5.31 -4.35
C GLY A 74 3.90 -6.17 -3.09
N SER A 75 2.67 -6.55 -2.76
CA SER A 75 2.34 -7.31 -1.57
C SER A 75 3.06 -8.66 -1.49
N ALA A 76 3.09 -9.41 -2.59
CA ALA A 76 3.72 -10.72 -2.60
C ALA A 76 5.25 -10.68 -2.74
N THR A 77 5.81 -9.60 -3.32
CA THR A 77 7.22 -9.53 -3.74
C THR A 77 8.06 -8.58 -2.92
N ASP A 78 7.50 -7.44 -2.52
CA ASP A 78 8.27 -6.36 -1.93
C ASP A 78 8.02 -6.20 -0.43
N LEU A 79 6.76 -6.13 -0.03
CA LEU A 79 6.37 -5.84 1.35
C LEU A 79 6.88 -6.86 2.38
N PRO A 80 6.98 -8.18 2.10
CA PRO A 80 7.50 -9.13 3.08
C PRO A 80 8.90 -8.81 3.59
N GLN A 81 9.73 -8.19 2.76
CA GLN A 81 11.08 -7.76 3.12
C GLN A 81 11.09 -6.29 3.51
N GLN A 82 10.52 -5.41 2.70
CA GLN A 82 10.54 -3.97 2.92
C GLN A 82 9.79 -3.55 4.19
N GLY A 83 8.66 -4.17 4.49
CA GLY A 83 7.87 -3.83 5.66
C GLY A 83 8.70 -3.79 6.94
N PRO A 84 9.30 -4.93 7.37
CA PRO A 84 10.11 -4.97 8.58
C PRO A 84 11.37 -4.08 8.53
N GLU A 85 11.96 -3.87 7.35
CA GLU A 85 13.11 -2.98 7.19
C GLU A 85 12.73 -1.51 7.46
N TYR A 86 11.65 -1.03 6.83
CA TYR A 86 11.16 0.34 7.02
C TYR A 86 10.54 0.56 8.41
N ALA A 87 9.90 -0.46 8.98
CA ALA A 87 9.33 -0.41 10.31
C ALA A 87 10.36 -0.11 11.41
N LYS A 88 11.63 -0.42 11.18
CA LYS A 88 12.74 -0.08 12.10
C LYS A 88 13.14 1.39 12.01
N LEU A 89 12.76 2.09 10.97
CA LEU A 89 13.20 3.45 10.68
C LEU A 89 12.09 4.49 10.85
N PHE A 90 10.83 4.09 10.62
CA PHE A 90 9.68 4.99 10.53
C PHE A 90 8.42 4.34 11.11
N HIS A 91 7.45 5.16 11.46
CA HIS A 91 6.06 4.69 11.46
C HIS A 91 5.68 4.31 10.03
N THR A 92 4.98 3.19 9.84
CA THR A 92 4.64 2.71 8.50
C THR A 92 3.16 2.41 8.32
N VAL A 93 2.69 2.58 7.08
CA VAL A 93 1.39 2.08 6.62
C VAL A 93 1.61 1.31 5.32
N ASP A 94 1.01 0.13 5.20
CA ASP A 94 1.07 -0.67 3.98
C ASP A 94 -0.27 -1.28 3.58
N SER A 95 -0.32 -1.82 2.38
CA SER A 95 -1.49 -2.50 1.83
C SER A 95 -1.24 -3.99 1.58
N PHE A 96 -0.52 -4.67 2.47
CA PHE A 96 -0.25 -6.10 2.33
C PHE A 96 -1.55 -6.91 2.24
N ASP A 97 -1.75 -7.66 1.14
CA ASP A 97 -3.01 -8.33 0.81
C ASP A 97 -2.87 -9.85 0.57
N THR A 98 -1.70 -10.42 0.82
CA THR A 98 -1.52 -11.88 0.73
C THR A 98 -2.14 -12.56 1.96
N HIS A 99 -3.48 -12.76 1.93
CA HIS A 99 -4.30 -13.16 3.06
C HIS A 99 -3.72 -14.32 3.88
N ALA A 100 -3.27 -15.39 3.22
CA ALA A 100 -2.72 -16.58 3.90
C ALA A 100 -1.44 -16.27 4.69
N ARG A 101 -0.73 -15.18 4.38
CA ARG A 101 0.54 -14.80 5.01
C ARG A 101 0.42 -13.60 5.96
N ILE A 102 -0.77 -13.05 6.13
CA ILE A 102 -0.99 -11.92 7.05
C ILE A 102 -0.50 -12.23 8.48
N PRO A 103 -0.78 -13.41 9.09
CA PRO A 103 -0.28 -13.70 10.43
C PRO A 103 1.25 -13.71 10.54
N GLU A 104 1.94 -14.26 9.54
CA GLU A 104 3.41 -14.27 9.47
C GLU A 104 3.95 -12.85 9.32
N TYR A 105 3.38 -12.08 8.40
CA TYR A 105 3.78 -10.71 8.14
C TYR A 105 3.52 -9.81 9.36
N PHE A 106 2.36 -9.97 10.01
CA PHE A 106 2.04 -9.26 11.25
C PHE A 106 3.10 -9.51 12.33
N ALA A 107 3.50 -10.77 12.53
CA ALA A 107 4.51 -11.11 13.55
C ALA A 107 5.86 -10.43 13.27
N ALA A 108 6.28 -10.38 12.01
CA ALA A 108 7.52 -9.71 11.60
C ALA A 108 7.44 -8.19 11.81
N MET A 109 6.29 -7.58 11.48
CA MET A 109 6.05 -6.15 11.66
C MET A 109 5.94 -5.77 13.14
N ASP A 110 5.24 -6.57 13.96
CA ASP A 110 5.12 -6.34 15.41
C ASP A 110 6.49 -6.42 16.09
N GLN A 111 7.32 -7.40 15.71
CA GLN A 111 8.68 -7.49 16.22
C GLN A 111 9.49 -6.24 15.87
N ALA A 112 9.49 -5.82 14.61
CA ALA A 112 10.23 -4.63 14.17
C ALA A 112 9.73 -3.36 14.89
N ALA A 113 8.41 -3.22 15.08
CA ALA A 113 7.79 -2.12 15.80
C ALA A 113 8.25 -2.05 17.26
N ARG A 114 8.24 -3.19 17.95
CA ARG A 114 8.67 -3.27 19.37
C ARG A 114 10.16 -2.95 19.54
N GLU A 115 11.00 -3.41 18.62
CA GLU A 115 12.44 -3.16 18.65
C GLU A 115 12.79 -1.68 18.43
N SER A 116 12.01 -0.97 17.60
CA SER A 116 12.28 0.41 17.19
C SER A 116 11.46 1.46 17.94
N GLY A 117 10.34 1.07 18.57
CA GLY A 117 9.38 2.00 19.16
C GLY A 117 8.47 2.69 18.16
N HIS A 118 8.44 2.24 16.90
CA HIS A 118 7.55 2.76 15.86
C HIS A 118 6.18 2.07 15.86
N LEU A 119 5.20 2.72 15.24
CA LEU A 119 3.87 2.17 14.99
C LEU A 119 3.76 1.71 13.54
N ASN A 120 3.18 0.53 13.32
CA ASN A 120 3.00 0.00 11.98
C ASN A 120 1.54 -0.42 11.78
N LEU A 121 0.93 0.08 10.71
CA LEU A 121 -0.41 -0.28 10.30
C LEU A 121 -0.32 -1.08 9.01
N ILE A 122 -0.65 -2.35 9.06
CA ILE A 122 -0.56 -3.26 7.92
C ILE A 122 -1.93 -3.50 7.28
N SER A 123 -1.92 -3.96 6.04
CA SER A 123 -3.13 -4.42 5.35
C SER A 123 -4.20 -3.32 5.20
N CYS A 124 -3.77 -2.07 5.00
CA CYS A 124 -4.63 -0.92 4.78
C CYS A 124 -4.99 -0.79 3.30
N GLY A 125 -6.00 -1.54 2.86
CA GLY A 125 -6.48 -1.49 1.49
C GLY A 125 -8.00 -1.57 1.43
N TRP A 126 -8.49 -2.17 0.35
CA TRP A 126 -9.90 -2.48 0.19
C TRP A 126 -10.26 -3.81 0.89
N ASP A 127 -9.54 -4.89 0.57
CA ASP A 127 -9.70 -6.21 1.16
C ASP A 127 -8.33 -6.96 1.17
N PRO A 128 -7.68 -7.03 2.29
CA PRO A 128 -8.07 -6.54 3.62
C PRO A 128 -8.06 -5.00 3.75
N GLY A 129 -8.90 -4.48 4.61
CA GLY A 129 -9.03 -3.05 4.89
C GLY A 129 -10.48 -2.61 5.02
N LEU A 130 -10.90 -1.60 4.26
CA LEU A 130 -12.23 -0.97 4.39
C LEU A 130 -13.38 -1.98 4.22
N PHE A 131 -13.28 -2.86 3.24
CA PHE A 131 -14.30 -3.89 3.00
C PHE A 131 -14.43 -4.88 4.16
N SER A 132 -13.32 -5.30 4.75
CA SER A 132 -13.30 -6.17 5.93
C SER A 132 -13.95 -5.49 7.14
N MET A 133 -13.69 -4.20 7.34
CA MET A 133 -14.29 -3.40 8.41
C MET A 133 -15.81 -3.24 8.23
N ILE A 134 -16.26 -2.98 7.00
CA ILE A 134 -17.70 -2.87 6.68
C ILE A 134 -18.40 -4.20 6.97
N ARG A 135 -17.81 -5.34 6.59
CA ARG A 135 -18.37 -6.66 6.88
C ARG A 135 -18.46 -6.93 8.37
N LEU A 136 -17.42 -6.59 9.13
CA LEU A 136 -17.43 -6.75 10.58
C LEU A 136 -18.52 -5.90 11.22
N LEU A 137 -18.65 -4.65 10.82
CA LEU A 137 -19.67 -3.73 11.32
C LEU A 137 -21.09 -4.22 10.96
N ALA A 138 -21.31 -4.66 9.74
CA ALA A 138 -22.57 -5.23 9.28
C ALA A 138 -22.97 -6.47 10.11
N GLY A 139 -22.02 -7.37 10.36
CA GLY A 139 -22.25 -8.54 11.20
C GLY A 139 -22.56 -8.22 12.66
N ALA A 140 -21.96 -7.14 13.19
CA ALA A 140 -22.29 -6.65 14.54
C ALA A 140 -23.72 -6.06 14.64
N CYS A 141 -24.16 -5.37 13.58
CA CYS A 141 -25.51 -4.78 13.52
C CYS A 141 -26.60 -5.81 13.18
N LEU A 142 -26.25 -6.82 12.40
CA LEU A 142 -27.15 -7.85 11.87
C LEU A 142 -26.58 -9.26 12.16
N PRO A 143 -26.50 -9.68 13.42
CA PRO A 143 -25.77 -10.88 13.82
C PRO A 143 -26.33 -12.20 13.26
N GLN A 144 -27.55 -12.20 12.77
CA GLN A 144 -28.19 -13.35 12.10
C GLN A 144 -28.26 -13.18 10.58
N GLY A 145 -27.68 -12.11 10.05
CA GLY A 145 -27.57 -11.84 8.62
C GLY A 145 -26.54 -12.71 7.93
N ASN A 146 -26.64 -12.81 6.60
CA ASN A 146 -25.61 -13.40 5.76
C ASN A 146 -24.99 -12.30 4.90
N ASP A 147 -23.69 -12.37 4.70
CA ASP A 147 -22.97 -11.47 3.81
C ASP A 147 -23.03 -12.01 2.38
N TYR A 148 -23.43 -11.14 1.46
CA TYR A 148 -23.37 -11.41 0.03
C TYR A 148 -22.50 -10.37 -0.64
N THR A 149 -21.57 -10.81 -1.47
CA THR A 149 -20.75 -9.93 -2.28
C THR A 149 -21.21 -10.01 -3.73
N PHE A 150 -21.62 -8.87 -4.28
CA PHE A 150 -21.97 -8.74 -5.67
C PHE A 150 -20.84 -8.04 -6.41
N TRP A 151 -20.35 -8.66 -7.47
CA TRP A 151 -19.33 -8.11 -8.34
C TRP A 151 -20.00 -7.47 -9.54
N GLY A 152 -19.72 -6.19 -9.79
CA GLY A 152 -20.09 -5.52 -11.03
C GLY A 152 -19.20 -5.94 -12.20
N ASP A 153 -19.60 -5.61 -13.42
CA ASP A 153 -18.74 -5.74 -14.59
C ASP A 153 -17.51 -4.86 -14.42
N GLY A 154 -16.33 -5.43 -14.63
CA GLY A 154 -15.10 -4.66 -14.51
C GLY A 154 -13.82 -5.46 -14.72
N VAL A 155 -12.72 -4.72 -14.82
CA VAL A 155 -11.38 -5.30 -14.94
C VAL A 155 -10.84 -5.59 -13.55
N SER A 156 -10.43 -6.83 -13.32
CA SER A 156 -9.65 -7.19 -12.12
C SER A 156 -8.18 -6.92 -12.37
N GLN A 157 -7.65 -5.85 -11.76
CA GLN A 157 -6.25 -5.44 -11.92
C GLN A 157 -5.29 -6.49 -11.37
N GLY A 158 -5.52 -6.99 -10.16
CA GLY A 158 -4.65 -7.98 -9.50
C GLY A 158 -4.60 -9.31 -10.26
N HIS A 159 -5.77 -9.83 -10.69
CA HIS A 159 -5.81 -11.07 -11.45
C HIS A 159 -5.23 -10.89 -12.86
N SER A 160 -5.48 -9.76 -13.51
CA SER A 160 -4.86 -9.45 -14.81
C SER A 160 -3.33 -9.42 -14.71
N ASP A 161 -2.80 -8.83 -13.65
CA ASP A 161 -1.36 -8.80 -13.40
C ASP A 161 -0.79 -10.19 -13.08
N ALA A 162 -1.50 -10.99 -12.30
CA ALA A 162 -1.10 -12.37 -12.00
C ALA A 162 -0.99 -13.21 -13.26
N ILE A 163 -1.94 -13.10 -14.19
CA ILE A 163 -1.91 -13.82 -15.46
C ILE A 163 -0.73 -13.34 -16.34
N ARG A 164 -0.45 -12.04 -16.38
CA ARG A 164 0.67 -11.49 -17.14
C ARG A 164 2.05 -11.96 -16.67
N ARG A 165 2.15 -12.40 -15.41
CA ARG A 165 3.41 -12.96 -14.83
C ARG A 165 3.65 -14.41 -15.20
N VAL A 166 2.70 -15.11 -15.82
CA VAL A 166 2.89 -16.48 -16.27
C VAL A 166 3.85 -16.49 -17.47
N PRO A 167 4.94 -17.30 -17.43
CA PRO A 167 5.86 -17.39 -18.54
C PRO A 167 5.15 -17.73 -19.87
N GLY A 168 5.46 -16.97 -20.93
CA GLY A 168 4.84 -17.12 -22.24
C GLY A 168 3.56 -16.28 -22.46
N VAL A 169 3.05 -15.60 -21.46
CA VAL A 169 1.93 -14.68 -21.61
C VAL A 169 2.46 -13.27 -21.92
N ALA A 170 2.19 -12.80 -23.14
CA ALA A 170 2.59 -11.45 -23.56
C ALA A 170 1.66 -10.36 -23.02
N TYR A 171 0.36 -10.64 -22.93
CA TYR A 171 -0.65 -9.71 -22.44
C TYR A 171 -1.88 -10.46 -21.94
N ALA A 172 -2.51 -9.95 -20.87
CA ALA A 172 -3.77 -10.49 -20.37
C ALA A 172 -4.58 -9.42 -19.63
N ILE A 173 -5.89 -9.48 -19.79
CA ILE A 173 -6.88 -8.75 -18.99
C ILE A 173 -7.93 -9.73 -18.53
N GLN A 174 -8.24 -9.74 -17.24
CA GLN A 174 -9.37 -10.47 -16.69
C GLN A 174 -10.54 -9.49 -16.49
N TYR A 175 -11.69 -9.84 -17.09
CA TYR A 175 -12.95 -9.20 -16.82
C TYR A 175 -13.78 -10.04 -15.85
N THR A 176 -14.31 -9.41 -14.81
CA THR A 176 -15.36 -9.99 -13.98
C THR A 176 -16.70 -9.68 -14.63
N ARG A 177 -17.49 -10.70 -14.91
CA ARG A 177 -18.87 -10.57 -15.38
C ARG A 177 -19.77 -11.34 -14.44
N PRO A 178 -20.66 -10.66 -13.68
CA PRO A 178 -21.63 -11.34 -12.84
C PRO A 178 -22.53 -12.21 -13.70
N TYR A 179 -22.80 -13.42 -13.26
CA TYR A 179 -23.79 -14.29 -13.88
C TYR A 179 -25.07 -14.18 -13.06
N PRO A 180 -26.26 -13.99 -13.71
CA PRO A 180 -27.53 -13.89 -13.00
C PRO A 180 -27.93 -15.19 -12.31
#